data_010a252180d896acc7569352981af79d
#
_entry.id   010a252180d896acc7569352981af79d
#
_cell.length_a   1.000
_cell.length_b   1.000
_cell.length_c   1.000
_cell.angle_alpha   90.00
_cell.angle_beta   90.00
_cell.angle_gamma   90.00
#
_symmetry.space_group_name_H-M   'P 1'
#
loop_
_entity.id
_entity.type
_entity.pdbx_description
1 polymer ?
#
loop_
_entity_poly.entity_id
_entity_poly.type
_entity_poly.pdbx_seq_one_letter_code
_entity_poly.pdbx_strand_id
1 'polypeptide(L)'
;LITPTLIGPRAKIEAAAQIASASLAGLEIVETRHSHAAAEEAVALVRRGQLDALMKGSLHTDEVMRAVVRASDGLRTERRISHVFVIDAPAYPKLLLVTDAAINIAPNLDAKRDIVRNAIDLANAIGVARPKVAILSAVETVEGKIPSTIEAAALCKMADRGQIVGGDIDGPLAFDNAISKAAAAAKGITSTVAGDADILVAPDLEAGNILAKELVFLAGANTAGLVLGARVPIILTSRADDVASRVASCALAQLFERRPRVLA
;
A
#
# COMPACT_ATOMS: atom_id res chain seq x y z
N LEU A 1 19.14 9.18 2.18
CA LEU A 1 17.83 8.78 1.71
C LEU A 1 16.73 9.58 2.43
N ILE A 2 16.72 9.55 3.76
CA ILE A 2 15.78 10.27 4.64
C ILE A 2 16.54 10.95 5.77
N THR A 3 15.91 11.97 6.39
CA THR A 3 16.35 12.56 7.65
C THR A 3 15.32 12.16 8.73
N PRO A 4 15.63 11.20 9.62
CA PRO A 4 14.66 10.72 10.59
C PRO A 4 14.56 11.64 11.80
N THR A 5 13.31 11.93 12.23
CA THR A 5 12.99 12.48 13.55
C THR A 5 12.42 11.34 14.40
N LEU A 6 13.06 11.03 15.52
CA LEU A 6 12.65 9.95 16.42
C LEU A 6 11.66 10.46 17.45
N ILE A 7 10.47 9.85 17.51
CA ILE A 7 9.37 10.32 18.38
C ILE A 7 9.01 9.21 19.36
N GLY A 8 9.17 9.45 20.64
CA GLY A 8 8.87 8.46 21.67
C GLY A 8 9.54 8.72 23.02
N PRO A 9 9.37 7.82 24.01
CA PRO A 9 10.08 7.88 25.26
C PRO A 9 11.59 7.73 25.04
N ARG A 10 12.38 8.74 25.43
CA ARG A 10 13.83 8.80 25.21
C ARG A 10 14.55 7.53 25.64
N ALA A 11 14.28 7.02 26.84
CA ALA A 11 14.90 5.81 27.34
C ALA A 11 14.66 4.57 26.44
N LYS A 12 13.48 4.46 25.81
CA LYS A 12 13.18 3.36 24.87
C LYS A 12 13.93 3.53 23.54
N ILE A 13 14.09 4.77 23.07
CA ILE A 13 14.85 5.07 21.85
C ILE A 13 16.33 4.74 22.07
N GLU A 14 16.90 5.16 23.22
CA GLU A 14 18.30 4.89 23.58
C GLU A 14 18.55 3.38 23.73
N ALA A 15 17.65 2.66 24.40
CA ALA A 15 17.76 1.19 24.52
C ALA A 15 17.69 0.49 23.15
N ALA A 16 16.81 0.93 22.26
CA ALA A 16 16.72 0.38 20.90
C ALA A 16 17.98 0.68 20.08
N ALA A 17 18.56 1.87 20.21
CA ALA A 17 19.80 2.24 19.55
C ALA A 17 20.98 1.40 20.03
N GLN A 18 21.07 1.11 21.34
CA GLN A 18 22.08 0.22 21.91
C GLN A 18 21.98 -1.20 21.33
N ILE A 19 20.77 -1.77 21.29
CA ILE A 19 20.52 -3.09 20.71
C ILE A 19 20.94 -3.14 19.24
N ALA A 20 20.63 -2.08 18.49
CA ALA A 20 20.96 -1.97 17.07
C ALA A 20 22.42 -1.55 16.80
N SER A 21 23.21 -1.26 17.85
CA SER A 21 24.56 -0.68 17.73
C SER A 21 24.58 0.58 16.86
N ALA A 22 23.50 1.39 16.93
CA ALA A 22 23.29 2.60 16.13
C ALA A 22 23.57 3.87 16.94
N SER A 23 24.21 4.87 16.30
CA SER A 23 24.44 6.18 16.89
C SER A 23 23.19 7.05 16.75
N LEU A 24 22.83 7.73 17.82
CA LEU A 24 21.79 8.77 17.83
C LEU A 24 22.35 10.18 17.58
N ALA A 25 23.66 10.33 17.40
CA ALA A 25 24.29 11.61 17.20
C ALA A 25 23.76 12.30 15.93
N GLY A 26 23.31 13.54 16.07
CA GLY A 26 22.76 14.32 14.96
C GLY A 26 21.33 13.99 14.57
N LEU A 27 20.66 13.06 15.26
CA LEU A 27 19.24 12.79 15.07
C LEU A 27 18.39 13.63 16.01
N GLU A 28 17.31 14.20 15.48
CA GLU A 28 16.30 14.88 16.28
C GLU A 28 15.48 13.86 17.08
N ILE A 29 15.28 14.12 18.37
CA ILE A 29 14.45 13.30 19.25
C ILE A 29 13.37 14.17 19.87
N VAL A 30 12.12 13.86 19.55
CA VAL A 30 10.94 14.44 20.16
C VAL A 30 10.46 13.51 21.27
N GLU A 31 10.72 13.91 22.52
CA GLU A 31 10.39 13.08 23.68
C GLU A 31 8.89 13.09 23.98
N THR A 32 8.34 11.91 24.21
CA THR A 32 6.92 11.72 24.59
C THR A 32 6.83 10.71 25.74
N ARG A 33 5.71 10.77 26.49
CA ARG A 33 5.54 9.93 27.68
C ARG A 33 5.27 8.45 27.37
N HIS A 34 4.59 8.17 26.26
CA HIS A 34 4.17 6.80 25.87
C HIS A 34 3.85 6.73 24.37
N SER A 35 3.58 5.52 23.88
CA SER A 35 3.34 5.23 22.46
C SER A 35 2.19 6.04 21.83
N HIS A 36 1.06 6.15 22.52
CA HIS A 36 -0.08 6.94 22.01
C HIS A 36 0.28 8.42 21.84
N ALA A 37 0.98 9.01 22.83
CA ALA A 37 1.47 10.39 22.72
C ALA A 37 2.46 10.55 21.57
N ALA A 38 3.29 9.53 21.29
CA ALA A 38 4.20 9.53 20.14
C ALA A 38 3.45 9.55 18.81
N ALA A 39 2.40 8.74 18.67
CA ALA A 39 1.57 8.73 17.47
C ALA A 39 0.84 10.08 17.25
N GLU A 40 0.30 10.66 18.33
CA GLU A 40 -0.38 11.96 18.28
C GLU A 40 0.58 13.09 17.92
N GLU A 41 1.77 13.14 18.53
CA GLU A 41 2.78 14.15 18.20
C GLU A 41 3.31 14.01 16.78
N ALA A 42 3.54 12.77 16.30
CA ALA A 42 3.92 12.52 14.92
C ALA A 42 2.89 13.07 13.92
N VAL A 43 1.61 12.83 14.16
CA VAL A 43 0.50 13.38 13.36
C VAL A 43 0.48 14.92 13.43
N ALA A 44 0.68 15.50 14.60
CA ALA A 44 0.74 16.95 14.78
C ALA A 44 1.91 17.58 14.01
N LEU A 45 3.09 16.96 14.01
CA LEU A 45 4.27 17.39 13.25
C LEU A 45 4.02 17.38 11.73
N VAL A 46 3.38 16.31 11.21
CA VAL A 46 2.94 16.28 9.81
C VAL A 46 1.98 17.41 9.49
N ARG A 47 1.01 17.67 10.36
CA ARG A 47 0.03 18.76 10.15
C ARG A 47 0.69 20.14 10.12
N ARG A 48 1.77 20.34 10.86
CA ARG A 48 2.58 21.54 10.84
C ARG A 48 3.52 21.64 9.63
N GLY A 49 3.56 20.60 8.77
CA GLY A 49 4.45 20.55 7.59
C GLY A 49 5.92 20.31 7.95
N GLN A 50 6.19 19.72 9.12
CA GLN A 50 7.54 19.45 9.59
C GLN A 50 8.02 18.02 9.24
N LEU A 51 7.10 17.13 8.85
CA LEU A 51 7.40 15.77 8.43
C LEU A 51 6.66 15.44 7.13
N ASP A 52 7.36 14.78 6.21
CA ASP A 52 6.84 14.41 4.88
C ASP A 52 6.35 12.95 4.81
N ALA A 53 6.67 12.14 5.80
CA ALA A 53 6.24 10.75 5.90
C ALA A 53 6.17 10.32 7.38
N LEU A 54 5.42 9.27 7.66
CA LEU A 54 5.42 8.60 8.96
C LEU A 54 5.94 7.17 8.82
N MET A 55 6.71 6.72 9.82
CA MET A 55 7.12 5.32 9.92
C MET A 55 6.78 4.77 11.30
N LYS A 56 6.06 3.65 11.31
CA LYS A 56 5.75 2.94 12.55
C LYS A 56 7.00 2.23 13.07
N GLY A 57 7.39 2.55 14.30
CA GLY A 57 8.41 1.82 15.06
C GLY A 57 7.82 0.60 15.80
N SER A 58 8.08 0.52 17.10
CA SER A 58 7.61 -0.59 17.96
C SER A 58 6.14 -0.51 18.35
N LEU A 59 5.40 0.53 17.96
CA LEU A 59 3.97 0.71 18.22
C LEU A 59 3.12 -0.37 17.55
N HIS A 60 1.92 -0.61 18.06
CA HIS A 60 0.92 -1.36 17.32
C HIS A 60 0.36 -0.52 16.15
N THR A 61 -0.04 -1.20 15.07
CA THR A 61 -0.58 -0.52 13.88
C THR A 61 -1.84 0.28 14.19
N ASP A 62 -2.71 -0.25 15.06
CA ASP A 62 -3.94 0.43 15.49
C ASP A 62 -3.68 1.71 16.29
N GLU A 63 -2.58 1.80 17.05
CA GLU A 63 -2.21 3.04 17.77
C GLU A 63 -1.89 4.17 16.79
N VAL A 64 -1.06 3.88 15.77
CA VAL A 64 -0.70 4.86 14.74
C VAL A 64 -1.93 5.22 13.90
N MET A 65 -2.66 4.21 13.41
CA MET A 65 -3.80 4.43 12.53
C MET A 65 -4.93 5.17 13.23
N ARG A 66 -5.15 4.96 14.53
CA ARG A 66 -6.15 5.72 15.31
C ARG A 66 -5.87 7.21 15.30
N ALA A 67 -4.60 7.62 15.45
CA ALA A 67 -4.23 9.04 15.37
C ALA A 67 -4.36 9.57 13.94
N VAL A 68 -3.96 8.79 12.94
CA VAL A 68 -4.03 9.15 11.51
C VAL A 68 -5.46 9.37 11.03
N VAL A 69 -6.41 8.48 11.39
CA VAL A 69 -7.79 8.53 10.88
C VAL A 69 -8.72 9.42 11.69
N ARG A 70 -8.25 10.08 12.74
CA ARG A 70 -9.06 10.98 13.56
C ARG A 70 -9.64 12.10 12.70
N ALA A 71 -10.95 12.35 12.85
CA ALA A 71 -11.67 13.28 11.98
C ALA A 71 -11.28 14.75 12.21
N SER A 72 -11.03 15.12 13.48
CA SER A 72 -10.75 16.52 13.87
C SER A 72 -9.35 16.99 13.52
N ASP A 73 -8.35 16.13 13.76
CA ASP A 73 -6.93 16.48 13.78
C ASP A 73 -6.01 15.38 13.23
N GLY A 74 -6.56 14.39 12.56
CA GLY A 74 -5.83 13.34 11.84
C GLY A 74 -5.26 13.79 10.50
N LEU A 75 -4.88 12.82 9.68
CA LEU A 75 -4.28 13.02 8.35
C LEU A 75 -5.19 12.57 7.20
N ARG A 76 -6.48 12.42 7.45
CA ARG A 76 -7.44 12.02 6.42
C ARG A 76 -7.49 13.05 5.28
N THR A 77 -7.69 12.53 4.09
CA THR A 77 -8.04 13.29 2.88
C THR A 77 -9.43 12.88 2.42
N GLU A 78 -9.84 13.28 1.23
CA GLU A 78 -11.06 12.81 0.58
C GLU A 78 -10.96 11.35 0.14
N ARG A 79 -9.73 10.82 -0.02
CA ARG A 79 -9.51 9.44 -0.44
C ARG A 79 -9.56 8.46 0.72
N ARG A 80 -10.04 7.27 0.45
CA ARG A 80 -9.94 6.15 1.40
C ARG A 80 -8.47 5.79 1.62
N ILE A 81 -8.09 5.62 2.88
CA ILE A 81 -6.75 5.13 3.23
C ILE A 81 -6.66 3.64 2.90
N SER A 82 -5.59 3.22 2.23
CA SER A 82 -5.34 1.83 1.83
C SER A 82 -3.87 1.49 1.87
N HIS A 83 -3.55 0.20 1.95
CA HIS A 83 -2.18 -0.29 1.93
C HIS A 83 -1.84 -0.91 0.57
N VAL A 84 -0.63 -0.66 0.09
CA VAL A 84 -0.08 -1.28 -1.12
C VAL A 84 1.25 -1.95 -0.78
N PHE A 85 1.34 -3.25 -1.00
CA PHE A 85 2.62 -3.95 -1.08
C PHE A 85 3.22 -3.80 -2.47
N VAL A 86 4.51 -3.53 -2.54
CA VAL A 86 5.33 -3.65 -3.75
C VAL A 86 6.18 -4.90 -3.58
N ILE A 87 5.99 -5.85 -4.46
CA ILE A 87 6.52 -7.21 -4.36
C ILE A 87 7.47 -7.45 -5.53
N ASP A 88 8.68 -7.89 -5.20
CA ASP A 88 9.68 -8.38 -6.15
C ASP A 88 9.75 -9.90 -6.02
N ALA A 89 8.97 -10.61 -6.85
CA ALA A 89 8.88 -12.06 -6.84
C ALA A 89 9.80 -12.66 -7.92
N PRO A 90 10.72 -13.59 -7.58
CA PRO A 90 11.67 -14.17 -8.55
C PRO A 90 11.03 -14.81 -9.78
N ALA A 91 9.80 -15.31 -9.64
CA ALA A 91 9.06 -15.96 -10.72
C ALA A 91 8.25 -14.99 -11.60
N TYR A 92 8.23 -13.68 -11.29
CA TYR A 92 7.49 -12.68 -12.04
C TYR A 92 8.44 -11.62 -12.62
N PRO A 93 8.34 -11.23 -13.92
CA PRO A 93 9.40 -10.48 -14.61
C PRO A 93 9.45 -8.99 -14.27
N LYS A 94 8.56 -8.50 -13.41
CA LYS A 94 8.46 -7.09 -13.01
C LYS A 94 7.92 -6.96 -11.58
N LEU A 95 8.01 -5.77 -11.01
CA LEU A 95 7.39 -5.49 -9.71
C LEU A 95 5.86 -5.69 -9.79
N LEU A 96 5.31 -6.31 -8.75
CA LEU A 96 3.90 -6.59 -8.62
C LEU A 96 3.35 -5.87 -7.39
N LEU A 97 2.36 -5.01 -7.58
CA LEU A 97 1.69 -4.33 -6.48
C LEU A 97 0.47 -5.13 -6.03
N VAL A 98 0.29 -5.35 -4.73
CA VAL A 98 -0.87 -6.04 -4.15
C VAL A 98 -1.58 -5.10 -3.17
N THR A 99 -2.90 -4.91 -3.36
CA THR A 99 -3.72 -3.99 -2.57
C THR A 99 -5.18 -4.46 -2.47
N ASP A 100 -6.01 -4.13 -1.46
CA ASP A 100 -5.57 -3.76 -0.12
C ASP A 100 -5.34 -5.05 0.67
N ALA A 101 -4.27 -5.09 1.42
CA ALA A 101 -3.88 -6.30 2.12
C ALA A 101 -3.66 -6.07 3.64
N ALA A 102 -4.04 -4.87 4.18
CA ALA A 102 -3.74 -4.55 5.56
C ALA A 102 -4.71 -3.57 6.25
N ILE A 103 -5.54 -2.82 5.55
CA ILE A 103 -6.33 -1.71 6.14
C ILE A 103 -7.84 -1.94 6.02
N ASN A 104 -8.36 -2.23 4.83
CA ASN A 104 -9.80 -2.30 4.60
C ASN A 104 -10.29 -3.76 4.63
N ILE A 105 -11.04 -4.13 5.66
CA ILE A 105 -11.50 -5.52 5.89
C ILE A 105 -12.38 -6.00 4.73
N ALA A 106 -13.49 -5.31 4.49
CA ALA A 106 -14.42 -5.61 3.41
C ALA A 106 -14.79 -4.29 2.72
N PRO A 107 -13.92 -3.79 1.80
CA PRO A 107 -14.15 -2.52 1.15
C PRO A 107 -15.34 -2.60 0.20
N ASN A 108 -16.25 -1.61 0.29
CA ASN A 108 -17.31 -1.44 -0.69
C ASN A 108 -16.76 -0.84 -2.00
N LEU A 109 -17.62 -0.70 -3.01
CA LEU A 109 -17.24 -0.22 -4.34
C LEU A 109 -16.52 1.14 -4.32
N ASP A 110 -17.02 2.12 -3.53
CA ASP A 110 -16.38 3.43 -3.42
C ASP A 110 -15.00 3.36 -2.77
N ALA A 111 -14.86 2.53 -1.73
CA ALA A 111 -13.57 2.29 -1.12
C ALA A 111 -12.60 1.60 -2.09
N LYS A 112 -13.07 0.61 -2.86
CA LYS A 112 -12.26 -0.07 -3.89
C LYS A 112 -11.82 0.87 -5.01
N ARG A 113 -12.66 1.80 -5.44
CA ARG A 113 -12.26 2.84 -6.39
C ARG A 113 -11.05 3.62 -5.89
N ASP A 114 -11.07 4.06 -4.64
CA ASP A 114 -9.97 4.83 -4.05
C ASP A 114 -8.72 3.96 -3.80
N ILE A 115 -8.89 2.69 -3.42
CA ILE A 115 -7.81 1.70 -3.31
C ILE A 115 -7.09 1.55 -4.65
N VAL A 116 -7.82 1.38 -5.74
CA VAL A 116 -7.26 1.32 -7.11
C VAL A 116 -6.49 2.59 -7.45
N ARG A 117 -7.07 3.76 -7.18
CA ARG A 117 -6.42 5.06 -7.47
C ARG A 117 -5.13 5.23 -6.67
N ASN A 118 -5.11 4.86 -5.40
CA ASN A 118 -3.91 4.90 -4.57
C ASN A 118 -2.79 4.01 -5.13
N ALA A 119 -3.14 2.79 -5.58
CA ALA A 119 -2.17 1.86 -6.15
C ALA A 119 -1.63 2.36 -7.50
N ILE A 120 -2.47 2.94 -8.36
CA ILE A 120 -2.06 3.60 -9.61
C ILE A 120 -1.08 4.74 -9.32
N ASP A 121 -1.39 5.60 -8.34
CA ASP A 121 -0.53 6.71 -7.97
C ASP A 121 0.85 6.22 -7.50
N LEU A 122 0.92 5.10 -6.77
CA LEU A 122 2.19 4.51 -6.37
C LEU A 122 2.95 3.91 -7.56
N ALA A 123 2.26 3.16 -8.41
CA ALA A 123 2.86 2.60 -9.62
C ALA A 123 3.48 3.69 -10.50
N ASN A 124 2.76 4.81 -10.69
CA ASN A 124 3.28 5.96 -11.42
C ASN A 124 4.51 6.57 -10.73
N ALA A 125 4.51 6.68 -9.41
CA ALA A 125 5.63 7.23 -8.64
C ALA A 125 6.91 6.39 -8.76
N ILE A 126 6.79 5.08 -8.98
CA ILE A 126 7.91 4.17 -9.20
C ILE A 126 8.25 3.96 -10.69
N GLY A 127 7.65 4.76 -11.59
CA GLY A 127 8.01 4.79 -13.01
C GLY A 127 7.13 3.96 -13.95
N VAL A 128 6.05 3.35 -13.47
CA VAL A 128 5.08 2.65 -14.33
C VAL A 128 4.01 3.65 -14.79
N ALA A 129 4.20 4.27 -15.94
CA ALA A 129 3.38 5.40 -16.41
C ALA A 129 1.89 5.05 -16.64
N ARG A 130 1.59 3.82 -17.04
CA ARG A 130 0.23 3.32 -17.28
C ARG A 130 0.11 1.88 -16.77
N PRO A 131 -0.04 1.69 -15.46
CA PRO A 131 -0.07 0.36 -14.87
C PRO A 131 -1.31 -0.44 -15.29
N LYS A 132 -1.12 -1.74 -15.45
CA LYS A 132 -2.15 -2.72 -15.73
C LYS A 132 -2.73 -3.24 -14.42
N VAL A 133 -4.00 -2.96 -14.18
CA VAL A 133 -4.69 -3.21 -12.92
C VAL A 133 -5.65 -4.38 -13.09
N ALA A 134 -5.36 -5.50 -12.46
CA ALA A 134 -6.23 -6.67 -12.40
C ALA A 134 -7.10 -6.64 -11.15
N ILE A 135 -8.42 -6.58 -11.32
CA ILE A 135 -9.37 -6.68 -10.21
C ILE A 135 -9.66 -8.16 -9.98
N LEU A 136 -9.13 -8.68 -8.87
CA LEU A 136 -9.17 -10.11 -8.57
C LEU A 136 -10.53 -10.58 -8.09
N SER A 137 -10.87 -11.78 -8.53
CA SER A 137 -11.98 -12.58 -8.04
C SER A 137 -11.64 -14.08 -8.14
N ALA A 138 -12.55 -14.95 -7.75
CA ALA A 138 -12.37 -16.40 -7.88
C ALA A 138 -12.46 -16.89 -9.33
N VAL A 139 -13.19 -16.15 -10.18
CA VAL A 139 -13.45 -16.49 -11.59
C VAL A 139 -13.39 -15.24 -12.47
N GLU A 140 -13.26 -15.45 -13.77
CA GLU A 140 -13.15 -14.38 -14.79
C GLU A 140 -14.50 -13.96 -15.39
N THR A 141 -15.59 -14.60 -15.01
CA THR A 141 -16.95 -14.28 -15.47
C THR A 141 -17.73 -13.52 -14.39
N VAL A 142 -18.68 -12.68 -14.81
CA VAL A 142 -19.55 -11.95 -13.87
C VAL A 142 -20.64 -12.88 -13.35
N GLU A 143 -20.56 -13.23 -12.08
CA GLU A 143 -21.44 -14.18 -11.40
C GLU A 143 -22.21 -13.51 -10.27
N GLY A 144 -23.55 -13.50 -10.34
CA GLY A 144 -24.40 -12.86 -9.35
C GLY A 144 -24.25 -13.40 -7.92
N LYS A 145 -23.74 -14.62 -7.76
CA LYS A 145 -23.47 -15.26 -6.47
C LYS A 145 -22.10 -14.92 -5.88
N ILE A 146 -21.23 -14.28 -6.65
CA ILE A 146 -19.87 -13.88 -6.25
C ILE A 146 -19.77 -12.35 -6.35
N PRO A 147 -20.04 -11.61 -5.27
CA PRO A 147 -20.12 -10.15 -5.30
C PRO A 147 -18.87 -9.47 -5.86
N SER A 148 -17.68 -10.03 -5.62
CA SER A 148 -16.41 -9.48 -6.11
C SER A 148 -16.33 -9.41 -7.65
N THR A 149 -17.04 -10.31 -8.38
CA THR A 149 -17.09 -10.25 -9.84
C THR A 149 -17.93 -9.06 -10.34
N ILE A 150 -19.02 -8.74 -9.63
CA ILE A 150 -19.88 -7.60 -9.95
C ILE A 150 -19.14 -6.30 -9.66
N GLU A 151 -18.46 -6.21 -8.53
CA GLU A 151 -17.66 -5.05 -8.16
C GLU A 151 -16.50 -4.82 -9.14
N ALA A 152 -15.84 -5.90 -9.60
CA ALA A 152 -14.78 -5.82 -10.61
C ALA A 152 -15.32 -5.23 -11.93
N ALA A 153 -16.45 -5.73 -12.43
CA ALA A 153 -17.10 -5.20 -13.63
C ALA A 153 -17.49 -3.71 -13.45
N ALA A 154 -17.98 -3.33 -12.27
CA ALA A 154 -18.31 -1.93 -11.96
C ALA A 154 -17.05 -1.04 -11.97
N LEU A 155 -15.92 -1.48 -11.40
CA LEU A 155 -14.65 -0.75 -11.41
C LEU A 155 -14.10 -0.57 -12.83
N CYS A 156 -14.18 -1.60 -13.67
CA CYS A 156 -13.83 -1.50 -15.09
C CYS A 156 -14.71 -0.45 -15.78
N LYS A 157 -16.03 -0.43 -15.52
CA LYS A 157 -16.92 0.58 -16.07
C LYS A 157 -16.62 1.99 -15.54
N MET A 158 -16.20 2.12 -14.27
CA MET A 158 -15.73 3.40 -13.73
C MET A 158 -14.49 3.91 -14.48
N ALA A 159 -13.56 3.02 -14.85
CA ALA A 159 -12.40 3.35 -15.66
C ALA A 159 -12.80 3.82 -17.06
N ASP A 160 -13.71 3.08 -17.75
CA ASP A 160 -14.24 3.46 -19.06
C ASP A 160 -14.88 4.85 -19.06
N ARG A 161 -15.44 5.28 -17.93
CA ARG A 161 -16.13 6.58 -17.75
C ARG A 161 -15.23 7.67 -17.17
N GLY A 162 -13.93 7.40 -16.99
CA GLY A 162 -12.96 8.36 -16.45
C GLY A 162 -13.10 8.64 -14.95
N GLN A 163 -13.85 7.82 -14.20
CA GLN A 163 -13.90 7.93 -12.74
C GLN A 163 -12.65 7.35 -12.07
N ILE A 164 -11.94 6.45 -12.77
CA ILE A 164 -10.61 5.97 -12.44
C ILE A 164 -9.74 6.23 -13.65
N VAL A 165 -8.63 6.92 -13.47
CA VAL A 165 -7.71 7.31 -14.55
C VAL A 165 -6.27 6.90 -14.20
N GLY A 166 -5.38 6.90 -15.20
CA GLY A 166 -3.95 6.68 -15.02
C GLY A 166 -3.48 5.23 -15.14
N GLY A 167 -4.37 4.28 -15.43
CA GLY A 167 -4.03 2.87 -15.66
C GLY A 167 -5.01 2.19 -16.59
N ASP A 168 -4.67 0.98 -17.06
CA ASP A 168 -5.57 0.07 -17.76
C ASP A 168 -6.15 -0.90 -16.74
N ILE A 169 -7.48 -1.02 -16.67
CA ILE A 169 -8.17 -1.81 -15.64
C ILE A 169 -9.00 -2.90 -16.29
N ASP A 170 -8.86 -4.12 -15.80
CA ASP A 170 -9.68 -5.26 -16.23
C ASP A 170 -10.03 -6.16 -15.05
N GLY A 171 -11.16 -6.84 -15.17
CA GLY A 171 -11.70 -7.76 -14.17
C GLY A 171 -13.19 -8.06 -14.38
N PRO A 172 -13.71 -9.12 -13.75
CA PRO A 172 -13.00 -9.98 -12.79
C PRO A 172 -11.92 -10.84 -13.46
N LEU A 173 -10.81 -11.05 -12.74
CA LEU A 173 -9.75 -11.97 -13.15
C LEU A 173 -9.41 -12.91 -11.98
N ALA A 174 -9.25 -14.20 -12.25
CA ALA A 174 -8.64 -15.10 -11.30
C ALA A 174 -7.12 -14.86 -11.25
N PHE A 175 -6.46 -15.24 -10.18
CA PHE A 175 -5.04 -14.94 -9.98
C PHE A 175 -4.15 -15.47 -11.11
N ASP A 176 -4.38 -16.72 -11.56
CA ASP A 176 -3.63 -17.35 -12.64
C ASP A 176 -3.70 -16.57 -13.95
N ASN A 177 -4.91 -16.14 -14.34
CA ASN A 177 -5.09 -15.40 -15.58
C ASN A 177 -4.77 -13.90 -15.46
N ALA A 178 -4.61 -13.36 -14.25
CA ALA A 178 -4.09 -12.02 -14.05
C ALA A 178 -2.58 -11.93 -14.30
N ILE A 179 -1.81 -12.99 -13.98
CA ILE A 179 -0.34 -12.98 -14.01
C ILE A 179 0.29 -13.88 -15.08
N SER A 180 -0.48 -14.79 -15.71
CA SER A 180 0.02 -15.73 -16.70
C SER A 180 -0.69 -15.58 -18.05
N LYS A 181 0.07 -15.15 -19.07
CA LYS A 181 -0.46 -15.06 -20.46
C LYS A 181 -0.96 -16.40 -20.98
N ALA A 182 -0.30 -17.50 -20.60
CA ALA A 182 -0.75 -18.84 -20.99
C ALA A 182 -2.09 -19.21 -20.36
N ALA A 183 -2.30 -18.87 -19.06
CA ALA A 183 -3.58 -19.11 -18.40
C ALA A 183 -4.70 -18.23 -18.98
N ALA A 184 -4.43 -16.97 -19.25
CA ALA A 184 -5.38 -16.05 -19.90
C ALA A 184 -5.77 -16.56 -21.30
N ALA A 185 -4.80 -17.00 -22.10
CA ALA A 185 -5.05 -17.55 -23.44
C ALA A 185 -5.86 -18.86 -23.40
N ALA A 186 -5.55 -19.75 -22.45
CA ALA A 186 -6.28 -21.01 -22.28
C ALA A 186 -7.77 -20.80 -21.95
N LYS A 187 -8.11 -19.68 -21.30
CA LYS A 187 -9.50 -19.27 -21.00
C LYS A 187 -10.12 -18.34 -22.05
N GLY A 188 -9.40 -18.06 -23.14
CA GLY A 188 -9.89 -17.21 -24.24
C GLY A 188 -10.05 -15.74 -23.85
N ILE A 189 -9.34 -15.26 -22.81
CA ILE A 189 -9.45 -13.89 -22.34
C ILE A 189 -8.68 -12.95 -23.28
N THR A 190 -9.39 -12.00 -23.88
CA THR A 190 -8.79 -10.93 -24.69
C THR A 190 -8.73 -9.65 -23.86
N SER A 191 -7.54 -9.31 -23.38
CA SER A 191 -7.32 -8.16 -22.48
C SER A 191 -5.90 -7.63 -22.61
N THR A 192 -5.73 -6.34 -22.39
CA THR A 192 -4.40 -5.70 -22.27
C THR A 192 -3.77 -5.94 -20.90
N VAL A 193 -4.56 -6.33 -19.90
CA VAL A 193 -4.18 -6.53 -18.50
C VAL A 193 -3.91 -7.99 -18.19
N ALA A 194 -4.80 -8.89 -18.63
CA ALA A 194 -4.72 -10.31 -18.32
C ALA A 194 -3.37 -10.92 -18.75
N GLY A 195 -2.76 -11.64 -17.84
CA GLY A 195 -1.45 -12.28 -18.00
C GLY A 195 -0.24 -11.34 -17.88
N ASP A 196 -0.46 -10.06 -17.56
CA ASP A 196 0.61 -9.06 -17.51
C ASP A 196 0.28 -7.92 -16.53
N ALA A 197 -0.34 -8.25 -15.38
CA ALA A 197 -0.74 -7.26 -14.39
C ALA A 197 0.47 -6.60 -13.70
N ASP A 198 0.38 -5.30 -13.42
CA ASP A 198 1.30 -4.56 -12.55
C ASP A 198 0.70 -4.43 -11.15
N ILE A 199 -0.64 -4.38 -11.06
CA ILE A 199 -1.39 -4.21 -9.81
C ILE A 199 -2.45 -5.30 -9.70
N LEU A 200 -2.47 -5.98 -8.55
CA LEU A 200 -3.52 -6.92 -8.15
C LEU A 200 -4.37 -6.29 -7.06
N VAL A 201 -5.66 -6.12 -7.32
CA VAL A 201 -6.63 -5.60 -6.35
C VAL A 201 -7.40 -6.77 -5.77
N ALA A 202 -7.16 -7.08 -4.50
CA ALA A 202 -7.82 -8.18 -3.80
C ALA A 202 -9.30 -7.85 -3.51
N PRO A 203 -10.19 -8.85 -3.45
CA PRO A 203 -11.60 -8.65 -3.14
C PRO A 203 -11.83 -8.14 -1.72
N ASP A 204 -11.00 -8.57 -0.78
CA ASP A 204 -11.05 -8.21 0.64
C ASP A 204 -9.66 -8.32 1.28
N LEU A 205 -9.58 -7.93 2.56
CA LEU A 205 -8.33 -7.93 3.32
C LEU A 205 -7.75 -9.34 3.50
N GLU A 206 -8.59 -10.33 3.73
CA GLU A 206 -8.10 -11.69 4.00
C GLU A 206 -7.42 -12.26 2.78
N ALA A 207 -8.07 -12.18 1.60
CA ALA A 207 -7.49 -12.61 0.34
C ALA A 207 -6.18 -11.86 0.01
N GLY A 208 -6.17 -10.53 0.17
CA GLY A 208 -4.98 -9.72 -0.08
C GLY A 208 -3.83 -10.02 0.87
N ASN A 209 -4.11 -10.18 2.15
CA ASN A 209 -3.10 -10.48 3.18
C ASN A 209 -2.51 -11.88 3.02
N ILE A 210 -3.35 -12.88 2.71
CA ILE A 210 -2.91 -14.26 2.46
C ILE A 210 -2.02 -14.27 1.22
N LEU A 211 -2.47 -13.69 0.10
CA LEU A 211 -1.72 -13.61 -1.15
C LEU A 211 -0.34 -12.96 -0.95
N ALA A 212 -0.29 -11.80 -0.29
CA ALA A 212 0.98 -11.12 -0.05
C ALA A 212 1.94 -11.98 0.79
N LYS A 213 1.44 -12.66 1.82
CA LYS A 213 2.26 -13.56 2.64
C LYS A 213 2.71 -14.81 1.89
N GLU A 214 1.86 -15.40 1.06
CA GLU A 214 2.23 -16.54 0.21
C GLU A 214 3.38 -16.18 -0.72
N LEU A 215 3.32 -15.02 -1.36
CA LEU A 215 4.40 -14.54 -2.23
C LEU A 215 5.72 -14.35 -1.47
N VAL A 216 5.67 -13.82 -0.25
CA VAL A 216 6.88 -13.65 0.59
C VAL A 216 7.43 -14.99 1.07
N PHE A 217 6.59 -15.80 1.74
CA PHE A 217 7.08 -16.96 2.48
C PHE A 217 7.20 -18.22 1.62
N LEU A 218 6.41 -18.36 0.56
CA LEU A 218 6.48 -19.52 -0.34
C LEU A 218 7.21 -19.23 -1.64
N ALA A 219 7.02 -18.04 -2.23
CA ALA A 219 7.68 -17.68 -3.48
C ALA A 219 9.00 -16.92 -3.28
N GLY A 220 9.42 -16.68 -2.04
CA GLY A 220 10.71 -16.02 -1.74
C GLY A 220 10.79 -14.56 -2.21
N ALA A 221 9.67 -13.87 -2.28
CA ALA A 221 9.61 -12.51 -2.76
C ALA A 221 10.14 -11.50 -1.71
N ASN A 222 10.83 -10.47 -2.18
CA ASN A 222 11.12 -9.27 -1.39
C ASN A 222 9.91 -8.34 -1.38
N THR A 223 9.71 -7.60 -0.29
CA THR A 223 8.59 -6.68 -0.19
C THR A 223 8.97 -5.32 0.37
N ALA A 224 8.23 -4.32 -0.07
CA ALA A 224 8.13 -3.03 0.57
C ALA A 224 6.65 -2.61 0.58
N GLY A 225 6.26 -1.65 1.41
CA GLY A 225 4.86 -1.25 1.45
C GLY A 225 4.61 0.14 2.00
N LEU A 226 3.51 0.73 1.54
CA LEU A 226 3.04 2.04 2.00
C LEU A 226 1.55 2.02 2.27
N VAL A 227 1.13 2.79 3.26
CA VAL A 227 -0.24 3.23 3.41
C VAL A 227 -0.39 4.60 2.74
N LEU A 228 -1.37 4.71 1.88
CA LEU A 228 -1.67 5.85 1.02
C LEU A 228 -3.09 6.37 1.27
N GLY A 229 -3.43 7.53 0.69
CA GLY A 229 -4.73 8.16 0.90
C GLY A 229 -4.77 9.08 2.13
N ALA A 230 -3.71 9.14 2.92
CA ALA A 230 -3.48 10.16 3.94
C ALA A 230 -2.73 11.35 3.35
N ARG A 231 -2.56 12.43 4.14
CA ARG A 231 -1.82 13.64 3.73
C ARG A 231 -0.37 13.37 3.35
N VAL A 232 0.25 12.38 3.97
CA VAL A 232 1.60 11.89 3.70
C VAL A 232 1.60 10.36 3.64
N PRO A 233 2.55 9.71 2.95
CA PRO A 233 2.69 8.27 2.98
C PRO A 233 3.06 7.79 4.39
N ILE A 234 2.54 6.59 4.75
CA ILE A 234 2.81 5.99 6.04
C ILE A 234 3.43 4.61 5.82
N ILE A 235 4.58 4.37 6.44
CA ILE A 235 5.30 3.12 6.38
C ILE A 235 4.86 2.26 7.56
N LEU A 236 4.07 1.22 7.28
CA LEU A 236 3.61 0.25 8.27
C LEU A 236 4.35 -1.09 8.07
N THR A 237 5.55 -1.16 8.61
CA THR A 237 6.31 -2.41 8.57
C THR A 237 5.78 -3.43 9.58
N SER A 238 5.84 -4.72 9.22
CA SER A 238 5.63 -5.83 10.13
C SER A 238 6.81 -5.96 11.10
N ARG A 239 6.59 -6.62 12.25
CA ARG A 239 7.68 -6.99 13.15
C ARG A 239 8.62 -8.01 12.53
N ALA A 240 8.11 -8.80 11.59
CA ALA A 240 8.86 -9.83 10.86
C ALA A 240 9.66 -9.27 9.67
N ASP A 241 9.44 -8.00 9.28
CA ASP A 241 10.14 -7.41 8.14
C ASP A 241 11.61 -7.18 8.48
N ASP A 242 12.47 -7.51 7.55
CA ASP A 242 13.90 -7.28 7.63
C ASP A 242 14.29 -5.81 7.38
N VAL A 243 15.57 -5.51 7.51
CA VAL A 243 16.10 -4.17 7.29
C VAL A 243 15.93 -3.74 5.82
N ALA A 244 16.10 -4.66 4.87
CA ALA A 244 16.00 -4.36 3.44
C ALA A 244 14.59 -3.89 3.07
N SER A 245 13.55 -4.61 3.53
CA SER A 245 12.14 -4.24 3.34
C SER A 245 11.80 -2.87 3.94
N ARG A 246 12.37 -2.55 5.11
CA ARG A 246 12.18 -1.25 5.77
C ARG A 246 12.83 -0.11 4.98
N VAL A 247 14.07 -0.31 4.53
CA VAL A 247 14.78 0.67 3.70
C VAL A 247 14.08 0.87 2.35
N ALA A 248 13.64 -0.21 1.72
CA ALA A 248 12.87 -0.15 0.48
C ALA A 248 11.56 0.62 0.65
N SER A 249 10.84 0.42 1.77
CA SER A 249 9.62 1.18 2.08
C SER A 249 9.90 2.67 2.29
N CYS A 250 11.04 3.04 2.90
CA CYS A 250 11.48 4.43 2.99
C CYS A 250 11.78 5.03 1.61
N ALA A 251 12.42 4.25 0.72
CA ALA A 251 12.67 4.68 -0.65
C ALA A 251 11.38 4.90 -1.44
N LEU A 252 10.41 3.98 -1.30
CA LEU A 252 9.07 4.14 -1.90
C LEU A 252 8.38 5.42 -1.41
N ALA A 253 8.42 5.70 -0.09
CA ALA A 253 7.82 6.91 0.47
C ALA A 253 8.44 8.17 -0.13
N GLN A 254 9.76 8.19 -0.31
CA GLN A 254 10.47 9.30 -0.92
C GLN A 254 10.10 9.49 -2.39
N LEU A 255 10.02 8.40 -3.17
CA LEU A 255 9.60 8.45 -4.57
C LEU A 255 8.16 8.95 -4.68
N PHE A 256 7.28 8.47 -3.80
CA PHE A 256 5.89 8.88 -3.78
C PHE A 256 5.71 10.37 -3.44
N GLU A 257 6.44 10.92 -2.50
CA GLU A 257 6.38 12.35 -2.14
C GLU A 257 6.93 13.27 -3.24
N ARG A 258 7.96 12.82 -3.96
CA ARG A 258 8.57 13.60 -5.04
C ARG A 258 7.79 13.58 -6.36
N ARG A 259 6.73 12.76 -6.46
CA ARG A 259 5.93 12.72 -7.70
C ARG A 259 5.29 14.07 -7.99
N PRO A 260 5.15 14.45 -9.26
CA PRO A 260 4.33 15.61 -9.63
C PRO A 260 2.90 15.39 -9.09
N ARG A 261 2.43 16.29 -8.23
CA ARG A 261 1.03 16.26 -7.78
C ARG A 261 0.17 16.65 -8.97
N VAL A 262 -0.48 15.68 -9.60
CA VAL A 262 -1.53 15.99 -10.57
C VAL A 262 -2.67 16.63 -9.76
N LEU A 263 -2.83 17.94 -9.93
CA LEU A 263 -4.00 18.64 -9.39
C LEU A 263 -5.25 18.00 -10.02
N ALA A 264 -6.07 17.38 -9.18
CA ALA A 264 -7.33 16.75 -9.57
C ALA A 264 -8.38 17.82 -9.93
#